data_218d7be868c223ce400f3f5cd751e336
#
_entry.id   218d7be868c223ce400f3f5cd751e336
#
_cell.length_a   1.000
_cell.length_b   1.000
_cell.length_c   1.000
_cell.angle_alpha   90.00
_cell.angle_beta   90.00
_cell.angle_gamma   90.00
#
_symmetry.space_group_name_H-M   'P 1'
#
loop_
_entity.id
_entity.type
_entity.pdbx_description
1 polymer ?
#
loop_
_entity_poly.entity_id
_entity_poly.type
_entity_poly.pdbx_seq_one_letter_code
_entity_poly.pdbx_strand_id
1 'polypeptide(L)'
;MKNLTKRQAEIFNYIKDEIENNGYPPTRSEISKTFGFKSPNAAEDHLKALKKKGVLDLAAGTSRGITLSNQSSGIPVIGLVSAGGPILAEENIEKTIPNNPGILSHGIDFYLKVKGDSMIDVGIFENDLIAINKNIPVKTGSIVVARINDEVTVKTLTKISDSQVILRPENSSYSDIEVNPKKDNLIFEGTCVGLLRDFS
;
A
#
# COMPACT_ATOMS: atom_id res chain seq x y z
N MET A 1 -1.76 -18.39 -6.94
CA MET A 1 -3.16 -18.00 -6.62
C MET A 1 -3.91 -19.28 -6.24
N LYS A 2 -4.59 -19.28 -5.07
CA LYS A 2 -5.42 -20.41 -4.67
C LYS A 2 -6.54 -20.59 -5.71
N ASN A 3 -6.82 -21.83 -6.10
CA ASN A 3 -7.67 -22.19 -7.25
C ASN A 3 -9.14 -21.79 -7.01
N LEU A 4 -9.50 -20.53 -7.34
CA LEU A 4 -10.88 -20.03 -7.27
C LEU A 4 -11.64 -20.46 -8.52
N THR A 5 -12.93 -20.85 -8.37
CA THR A 5 -13.82 -20.97 -9.53
C THR A 5 -14.08 -19.60 -10.14
N LYS A 6 -14.48 -19.52 -11.40
CA LYS A 6 -14.81 -18.25 -12.08
C LYS A 6 -15.76 -17.40 -11.22
N ARG A 7 -16.84 -18.02 -10.70
CA ARG A 7 -17.82 -17.31 -9.86
C ARG A 7 -17.24 -16.83 -8.52
N GLN A 8 -16.36 -17.61 -7.92
CA GLN A 8 -15.67 -17.20 -6.69
C GLN A 8 -14.72 -16.02 -6.95
N ALA A 9 -14.01 -16.02 -8.07
CA ALA A 9 -13.14 -14.92 -8.44
C ALA A 9 -13.94 -13.62 -8.71
N GLU A 10 -15.07 -13.70 -9.40
CA GLU A 10 -15.97 -12.56 -9.61
C GLU A 10 -16.45 -11.95 -8.28
N ILE A 11 -16.92 -12.79 -7.34
CA ILE A 11 -17.39 -12.34 -6.02
C ILE A 11 -16.23 -11.74 -5.21
N PHE A 12 -15.06 -12.36 -5.25
CA PHE A 12 -13.87 -11.88 -4.55
C PHE A 12 -13.43 -10.50 -5.07
N ASN A 13 -13.37 -10.33 -6.39
CA ASN A 13 -13.00 -9.06 -7.01
C ASN A 13 -14.02 -7.97 -6.68
N TYR A 14 -15.33 -8.27 -6.76
CA TYR A 14 -16.37 -7.33 -6.35
C TYR A 14 -16.21 -6.87 -4.89
N ILE A 15 -15.94 -7.80 -3.97
CA ILE A 15 -15.69 -7.47 -2.55
C ILE A 15 -14.46 -6.56 -2.41
N LYS A 16 -13.40 -6.88 -3.16
CA LYS A 16 -12.17 -6.09 -3.17
C LYS A 16 -12.42 -4.67 -3.69
N ASP A 17 -13.10 -4.55 -4.83
CA ASP A 17 -13.43 -3.27 -5.45
C ASP A 17 -14.32 -2.39 -4.54
N GLU A 18 -15.30 -2.99 -3.84
CA GLU A 18 -16.16 -2.28 -2.86
C GLU A 18 -15.34 -1.75 -1.69
N ILE A 19 -14.40 -2.55 -1.16
CA ILE A 19 -13.52 -2.12 -0.07
C ILE A 19 -12.59 -0.99 -0.53
N GLU A 20 -12.03 -1.10 -1.74
CA GLU A 20 -11.12 -0.09 -2.30
C GLU A 20 -11.84 1.23 -2.61
N ASN A 21 -13.06 1.18 -3.16
CA ASN A 21 -13.81 2.36 -3.59
C ASN A 21 -14.59 3.03 -2.45
N ASN A 22 -15.18 2.23 -1.55
CA ASN A 22 -16.11 2.71 -0.51
C ASN A 22 -15.54 2.68 0.90
N GLY A 23 -14.37 2.02 1.11
CA GLY A 23 -13.73 1.89 2.41
C GLY A 23 -14.33 0.81 3.33
N TYR A 24 -15.33 0.05 2.86
CA TYR A 24 -15.98 -1.01 3.62
C TYR A 24 -16.47 -2.15 2.71
N PRO A 25 -16.53 -3.40 3.24
CA PRO A 25 -17.00 -4.54 2.46
C PRO A 25 -18.51 -4.49 2.22
N PRO A 26 -19.00 -5.11 1.12
CA PRO A 26 -20.43 -5.26 0.88
C PRO A 26 -21.08 -6.21 1.89
N THR A 27 -22.38 -6.02 2.11
CA THR A 27 -23.20 -6.96 2.87
C THR A 27 -23.54 -8.20 2.04
N ARG A 28 -23.96 -9.27 2.69
CA ARG A 28 -24.48 -10.49 2.03
C ARG A 28 -25.64 -10.20 1.09
N SER A 29 -26.50 -9.24 1.47
CA SER A 29 -27.64 -8.81 0.65
C SER A 29 -27.20 -8.06 -0.60
N GLU A 30 -26.22 -7.15 -0.50
CA GLU A 30 -25.64 -6.45 -1.63
C GLU A 30 -24.97 -7.43 -2.61
N ILE A 31 -24.20 -8.40 -2.12
CA ILE A 31 -23.61 -9.46 -2.93
C ILE A 31 -24.73 -10.27 -3.63
N SER A 32 -25.77 -10.68 -2.91
CA SER A 32 -26.88 -11.44 -3.50
C SER A 32 -27.58 -10.68 -4.61
N LYS A 33 -27.80 -9.38 -4.41
CA LYS A 33 -28.44 -8.51 -5.41
C LYS A 33 -27.55 -8.34 -6.65
N THR A 34 -26.26 -8.02 -6.45
CA THR A 34 -25.29 -7.80 -7.54
C THR A 34 -25.14 -9.05 -8.41
N PHE A 35 -25.09 -10.23 -7.80
CA PHE A 35 -24.85 -11.48 -8.51
C PHE A 35 -26.13 -12.24 -8.87
N GLY A 36 -27.32 -11.67 -8.60
CA GLY A 36 -28.61 -12.27 -8.96
C GLY A 36 -28.91 -13.56 -8.19
N PHE A 37 -28.44 -13.71 -6.97
CA PHE A 37 -28.74 -14.89 -6.15
C PHE A 37 -30.17 -14.87 -5.64
N LYS A 38 -30.82 -16.03 -5.60
CA LYS A 38 -32.21 -16.17 -5.14
C LYS A 38 -32.38 -15.92 -3.63
N SER A 39 -31.28 -15.99 -2.86
CA SER A 39 -31.30 -15.76 -1.42
C SER A 39 -29.94 -15.30 -0.90
N PRO A 40 -29.88 -14.59 0.26
CA PRO A 40 -28.63 -14.28 0.95
C PRO A 40 -27.80 -15.51 1.33
N ASN A 41 -28.45 -16.67 1.55
CA ASN A 41 -27.78 -17.92 1.89
C ASN A 41 -26.85 -18.40 0.74
N ALA A 42 -27.25 -18.18 -0.53
CA ALA A 42 -26.38 -18.52 -1.66
C ALA A 42 -25.10 -17.68 -1.68
N ALA A 43 -25.17 -16.39 -1.31
CA ALA A 43 -23.98 -15.58 -1.12
C ALA A 43 -23.13 -16.10 0.06
N GLU A 44 -23.74 -16.47 1.16
CA GLU A 44 -23.06 -17.04 2.36
C GLU A 44 -22.26 -18.30 2.00
N ASP A 45 -22.80 -19.20 1.17
CA ASP A 45 -22.11 -20.42 0.74
C ASP A 45 -20.84 -20.10 -0.08
N HIS A 46 -20.93 -19.11 -0.98
CA HIS A 46 -19.75 -18.64 -1.71
C HIS A 46 -18.72 -17.98 -0.78
N LEU A 47 -19.16 -17.19 0.19
CA LEU A 47 -18.29 -16.55 1.19
C LEU A 47 -17.60 -17.59 2.07
N LYS A 48 -18.34 -18.62 2.54
CA LYS A 48 -17.74 -19.75 3.29
C LYS A 48 -16.71 -20.50 2.47
N ALA A 49 -16.98 -20.72 1.19
CA ALA A 49 -16.03 -21.37 0.29
C ALA A 49 -14.77 -20.52 0.08
N LEU A 50 -14.89 -19.18 -0.06
CA LEU A 50 -13.77 -18.26 -0.13
C LEU A 50 -12.97 -18.22 1.17
N LYS A 51 -13.64 -18.22 2.34
CA LYS A 51 -12.99 -18.36 3.65
C LYS A 51 -12.22 -19.68 3.76
N LYS A 52 -12.84 -20.82 3.39
CA LYS A 52 -12.17 -22.13 3.38
C LYS A 52 -10.92 -22.15 2.49
N LYS A 53 -10.93 -21.36 1.40
CA LYS A 53 -9.78 -21.17 0.52
C LYS A 53 -8.78 -20.15 1.08
N GLY A 54 -9.08 -19.51 2.21
CA GLY A 54 -8.22 -18.57 2.92
C GLY A 54 -7.93 -17.30 2.11
N VAL A 55 -8.90 -16.80 1.33
CA VAL A 55 -8.79 -15.53 0.61
C VAL A 55 -9.58 -14.40 1.29
N LEU A 56 -10.48 -14.75 2.22
CA LEU A 56 -11.19 -13.80 3.08
C LEU A 56 -11.51 -14.44 4.44
N ASP A 57 -11.81 -13.61 5.42
CA ASP A 57 -12.35 -13.98 6.72
C ASP A 57 -13.75 -13.41 6.92
N LEU A 58 -14.53 -14.07 7.78
CA LEU A 58 -15.90 -13.69 8.11
C LEU A 58 -16.03 -13.52 9.62
N ALA A 59 -16.31 -12.30 10.07
CA ALA A 59 -16.67 -12.02 11.45
C ALA A 59 -18.13 -12.39 11.71
N ALA A 60 -18.39 -13.07 12.82
CA ALA A 60 -19.75 -13.40 13.25
C ALA A 60 -20.49 -12.17 13.79
N GLY A 61 -21.80 -12.11 13.58
CA GLY A 61 -22.66 -11.09 14.20
C GLY A 61 -22.64 -9.72 13.56
N THR A 62 -21.91 -9.51 12.45
CA THR A 62 -21.87 -8.23 11.74
C THR A 62 -22.33 -8.35 10.29
N SER A 63 -23.08 -7.34 9.81
CA SER A 63 -23.57 -7.31 8.44
C SER A 63 -22.45 -7.08 7.41
N ARG A 64 -21.37 -6.38 7.78
CA ARG A 64 -20.18 -6.06 6.97
C ARG A 64 -18.91 -6.73 7.49
N GLY A 65 -19.03 -7.91 8.09
CA GLY A 65 -17.93 -8.66 8.70
C GLY A 65 -17.08 -9.46 7.72
N ILE A 66 -16.89 -8.97 6.49
CA ILE A 66 -16.02 -9.60 5.48
C ILE A 66 -14.67 -8.86 5.51
N THR A 67 -13.57 -9.60 5.67
CA THR A 67 -12.20 -9.08 5.57
C THR A 67 -11.41 -9.92 4.57
N LEU A 68 -10.60 -9.29 3.73
CA LEU A 68 -9.74 -10.03 2.81
C LEU A 68 -8.56 -10.64 3.59
N SER A 69 -8.28 -11.93 3.39
CA SER A 69 -7.22 -12.62 4.15
C SER A 69 -5.81 -12.05 3.92
N ASN A 70 -5.60 -11.37 2.79
CA ASN A 70 -4.36 -10.61 2.55
C ASN A 70 -4.34 -9.25 3.28
N GLN A 71 -5.49 -8.82 3.87
CA GLN A 71 -5.58 -7.63 4.72
C GLN A 71 -5.49 -7.97 6.22
N SER A 72 -5.57 -9.26 6.59
CA SER A 72 -5.33 -9.70 7.97
C SER A 72 -3.82 -9.76 8.32
N SER A 73 -2.94 -9.82 7.35
CA SER A 73 -1.54 -9.43 7.55
C SER A 73 -1.49 -7.91 7.48
N GLY A 74 -1.27 -7.22 8.61
CA GLY A 74 -1.17 -5.77 8.67
C GLY A 74 -0.24 -5.20 7.61
N ILE A 75 -0.23 -3.88 7.46
CA ILE A 75 0.67 -3.18 6.55
C ILE A 75 2.08 -3.29 7.10
N PRO A 76 3.05 -3.82 6.34
CA PRO A 76 4.44 -3.94 6.81
C PRO A 76 5.06 -2.57 7.01
N VAL A 77 5.83 -2.44 8.08
CA VAL A 77 6.69 -1.30 8.36
C VAL A 77 8.11 -1.69 7.97
N ILE A 78 8.65 -1.01 6.99
CA ILE A 78 10.01 -1.18 6.52
C ILE A 78 10.92 -0.24 7.33
N GLY A 79 11.92 -0.81 7.94
CA GLY A 79 12.96 -0.08 8.68
C GLY A 79 14.20 0.19 7.83
N LEU A 80 15.29 -0.47 8.16
CA LEU A 80 16.51 -0.40 7.35
C LEU A 80 16.35 -1.28 6.11
N VAL A 81 16.64 -0.71 4.94
CA VAL A 81 16.60 -1.46 3.68
C VAL A 81 18.02 -1.97 3.38
N SER A 82 18.14 -3.29 3.27
CA SER A 82 19.39 -3.92 2.87
C SER A 82 19.75 -3.59 1.42
N ALA A 83 21.03 -3.35 1.16
CA ALA A 83 21.53 -3.05 -0.19
C ALA A 83 21.24 -4.21 -1.16
N GLY A 84 20.78 -3.89 -2.38
CA GLY A 84 20.58 -4.85 -3.47
C GLY A 84 19.34 -5.73 -3.39
N GLY A 85 18.59 -5.73 -2.27
CA GLY A 85 17.36 -6.53 -2.11
C GLY A 85 16.06 -5.76 -2.44
N PRO A 86 14.92 -6.47 -2.65
CA PRO A 86 13.62 -5.85 -2.73
C PRO A 86 13.26 -5.10 -1.43
N ILE A 87 12.61 -3.94 -1.51
CA ILE A 87 12.25 -3.17 -0.31
C ILE A 87 11.33 -3.96 0.65
N LEU A 88 10.47 -4.82 0.11
CA LEU A 88 9.57 -5.69 0.88
C LEU A 88 10.17 -7.06 1.22
N ALA A 89 11.50 -7.21 1.23
CA ALA A 89 12.14 -8.42 1.74
C ALA A 89 11.82 -8.59 3.24
N GLU A 90 11.63 -9.84 3.69
CA GLU A 90 11.24 -10.14 5.09
C GLU A 90 12.22 -9.54 6.11
N GLU A 91 13.51 -9.52 5.78
CA GLU A 91 14.58 -8.95 6.60
C GLU A 91 14.48 -7.43 6.83
N ASN A 92 13.76 -6.71 5.95
CA ASN A 92 13.55 -5.26 6.06
C ASN A 92 12.29 -4.92 6.88
N ILE A 93 11.44 -5.91 7.21
CA ILE A 93 10.18 -5.68 7.93
C ILE A 93 10.44 -5.67 9.44
N GLU A 94 10.30 -4.50 10.07
CA GLU A 94 10.43 -4.36 11.53
C GLU A 94 9.18 -4.86 12.27
N LYS A 95 8.00 -4.56 11.76
CA LYS A 95 6.69 -4.91 12.32
C LYS A 95 5.59 -4.78 11.28
N THR A 96 4.38 -5.18 11.65
CA THR A 96 3.17 -4.91 10.86
C THR A 96 2.18 -4.08 11.66
N ILE A 97 1.52 -3.11 11.02
CA ILE A 97 0.46 -2.29 11.61
C ILE A 97 -0.87 -2.78 11.05
N PRO A 98 -1.91 -2.98 11.90
CA PRO A 98 -3.22 -3.36 11.42
C PRO A 98 -3.71 -2.41 10.32
N ASN A 99 -4.17 -2.97 9.21
CA ASN A 99 -4.77 -2.17 8.15
C ASN A 99 -6.15 -1.69 8.61
N ASN A 100 -6.30 -0.38 8.81
CA ASN A 100 -7.58 0.28 9.06
C ASN A 100 -8.06 0.94 7.76
N PRO A 101 -8.94 0.27 6.98
CA PRO A 101 -9.51 0.87 5.78
C PRO A 101 -10.26 2.16 6.13
N GLY A 102 -10.04 3.21 5.36
CA GLY A 102 -10.71 4.50 5.54
C GLY A 102 -9.91 5.58 6.28
N ILE A 103 -8.73 5.28 6.83
CA ILE A 103 -7.84 6.31 7.38
C ILE A 103 -7.21 7.15 6.25
N LEU A 104 -6.84 6.53 5.15
CA LEU A 104 -6.36 7.20 3.95
C LEU A 104 -7.25 6.85 2.77
N SER A 105 -7.52 7.84 1.91
CA SER A 105 -8.33 7.68 0.69
C SER A 105 -7.69 6.75 -0.34
N HIS A 106 -6.38 6.49 -0.22
CA HIS A 106 -5.61 5.60 -1.08
C HIS A 106 -5.10 4.42 -0.28
N GLY A 107 -5.09 3.23 -0.88
CA GLY A 107 -4.52 2.05 -0.25
C GLY A 107 -3.05 2.25 0.11
N ILE A 108 -2.59 1.54 1.14
CA ILE A 108 -1.19 1.56 1.60
C ILE A 108 -0.60 0.19 1.33
N ASP A 109 0.52 0.15 0.59
CA ASP A 109 1.25 -1.10 0.36
C ASP A 109 2.24 -1.39 1.50
N PHE A 110 2.91 -0.34 2.00
CA PHE A 110 3.80 -0.43 3.16
C PHE A 110 4.02 0.95 3.82
N TYR A 111 4.49 0.92 5.06
CA TYR A 111 5.08 2.09 5.71
C TYR A 111 6.59 2.02 5.59
N LEU A 112 7.23 3.16 5.34
CA LEU A 112 8.68 3.30 5.43
C LEU A 112 9.02 4.18 6.63
N LYS A 113 9.88 3.69 7.51
CA LYS A 113 10.41 4.46 8.62
C LYS A 113 11.45 5.45 8.13
N VAL A 114 11.23 6.71 8.41
CA VAL A 114 12.12 7.80 7.99
C VAL A 114 13.38 7.80 8.82
N LYS A 115 14.53 7.94 8.14
CA LYS A 115 15.83 8.13 8.76
C LYS A 115 16.44 9.46 8.28
N GLY A 116 16.93 10.25 9.22
CA GLY A 116 17.51 11.57 8.95
C GLY A 116 16.47 12.68 8.77
N ASP A 117 16.92 13.83 8.34
CA ASP A 117 16.21 15.10 8.39
C ASP A 117 16.04 15.78 7.02
N SER A 118 16.31 15.07 5.92
CA SER A 118 16.29 15.65 4.58
C SER A 118 14.92 16.13 4.07
N MET A 119 13.83 15.88 4.82
CA MET A 119 12.45 16.20 4.44
C MET A 119 11.71 17.04 5.51
N ILE A 120 12.44 17.74 6.38
CA ILE A 120 11.87 18.45 7.53
C ILE A 120 11.00 19.64 7.13
N ASP A 121 11.31 20.33 6.03
CA ASP A 121 10.59 21.53 5.59
C ASP A 121 9.17 21.23 5.09
N VAL A 122 8.89 19.94 4.77
CA VAL A 122 7.53 19.45 4.48
C VAL A 122 6.92 18.67 5.64
N GLY A 123 7.50 18.79 6.84
CA GLY A 123 6.97 18.23 8.08
C GLY A 123 7.19 16.72 8.26
N ILE A 124 8.12 16.11 7.52
CA ILE A 124 8.51 14.70 7.67
C ILE A 124 9.81 14.68 8.47
N PHE A 125 9.77 14.02 9.64
CA PHE A 125 10.88 13.97 10.58
C PHE A 125 11.40 12.54 10.76
N GLU A 126 12.56 12.44 11.38
CA GLU A 126 13.13 11.14 11.73
C GLU A 126 12.17 10.32 12.61
N ASN A 127 12.11 9.02 12.36
CA ASN A 127 11.20 8.04 12.95
C ASN A 127 9.73 8.12 12.54
N ASP A 128 9.32 9.08 11.72
CA ASP A 128 8.00 9.05 11.09
C ASP A 128 7.82 7.78 10.24
N LEU A 129 6.58 7.34 10.13
CA LEU A 129 6.19 6.27 9.21
C LEU A 129 5.45 6.89 8.03
N ILE A 130 6.09 6.98 6.88
CA ILE A 130 5.43 7.44 5.66
C ILE A 130 4.68 6.29 4.99
N ALA A 131 3.41 6.52 4.66
CA ALA A 131 2.55 5.56 3.99
C ALA A 131 2.81 5.58 2.49
N ILE A 132 3.15 4.44 1.91
CA ILE A 132 3.55 4.34 0.50
C ILE A 132 2.53 3.52 -0.28
N ASN A 133 2.14 4.04 -1.44
CA ASN A 133 1.37 3.32 -2.44
C ASN A 133 2.20 3.13 -3.72
N LYS A 134 2.32 1.88 -4.17
CA LYS A 134 3.12 1.48 -5.33
C LYS A 134 2.40 1.68 -6.66
N ASN A 135 1.07 1.79 -6.62
CA ASN A 135 0.22 1.84 -7.80
C ASN A 135 -0.13 3.27 -8.23
N ILE A 136 0.12 4.26 -7.37
CA ILE A 136 -0.08 5.67 -7.73
C ILE A 136 1.04 6.12 -8.66
N PRO A 137 0.69 6.64 -9.86
CA PRO A 137 1.70 7.13 -10.79
C PRO A 137 2.56 8.23 -10.18
N VAL A 138 3.87 8.08 -10.31
CA VAL A 138 4.85 9.08 -9.88
C VAL A 138 4.74 10.32 -10.78
N LYS A 139 4.62 11.51 -10.18
CA LYS A 139 4.47 12.80 -10.87
C LYS A 139 5.41 13.83 -10.27
N THR A 140 5.79 14.82 -11.05
CA THR A 140 6.46 16.02 -10.52
C THR A 140 5.63 16.65 -9.41
N GLY A 141 6.28 16.97 -8.29
CA GLY A 141 5.66 17.44 -7.05
C GLY A 141 5.28 16.30 -6.06
N SER A 142 5.34 15.03 -6.47
CA SER A 142 5.11 13.92 -5.53
C SER A 142 6.30 13.72 -4.61
N ILE A 143 6.04 13.42 -3.34
CA ILE A 143 7.03 12.84 -2.44
C ILE A 143 7.11 11.36 -2.77
N VAL A 144 8.29 10.86 -3.09
CA VAL A 144 8.53 9.51 -3.58
C VAL A 144 9.57 8.79 -2.74
N VAL A 145 9.43 7.47 -2.66
CA VAL A 145 10.51 6.59 -2.26
C VAL A 145 11.21 6.13 -3.53
N ALA A 146 12.46 6.50 -3.67
CA ALA A 146 13.29 6.13 -4.81
C ALA A 146 14.47 5.30 -4.33
N ARG A 147 14.83 4.30 -5.13
CA ARG A 147 16.08 3.57 -5.00
C ARG A 147 16.99 4.00 -6.14
N ILE A 148 18.17 4.48 -5.80
CA ILE A 148 19.21 4.88 -6.72
C ILE A 148 20.38 3.92 -6.49
N ASN A 149 20.67 3.08 -7.46
CA ASN A 149 21.58 1.95 -7.32
C ASN A 149 21.09 1.06 -6.13
N ASP A 150 21.79 1.04 -5.01
CA ASP A 150 21.41 0.24 -3.83
C ASP A 150 20.91 1.08 -2.66
N GLU A 151 20.80 2.40 -2.81
CA GLU A 151 20.39 3.30 -1.74
C GLU A 151 18.93 3.74 -1.89
N VAL A 152 18.15 3.59 -0.81
CA VAL A 152 16.76 4.04 -0.74
C VAL A 152 16.70 5.43 -0.10
N THR A 153 15.96 6.34 -0.74
CA THR A 153 15.79 7.71 -0.26
C THR A 153 14.35 8.20 -0.43
N VAL A 154 13.97 9.17 0.40
CA VAL A 154 12.69 9.89 0.31
C VAL A 154 12.96 11.30 -0.13
N LYS A 155 12.37 11.73 -1.24
CA LYS A 155 12.58 13.07 -1.82
C LYS A 155 11.33 13.55 -2.54
N THR A 156 11.25 14.83 -2.79
CA THR A 156 10.27 15.42 -3.72
C THR A 156 10.80 15.28 -5.15
N LEU A 157 10.01 14.68 -6.02
CA LEU A 157 10.34 14.61 -7.44
C LEU A 157 10.06 15.96 -8.09
N THR A 158 11.10 16.66 -8.56
CA THR A 158 10.96 17.97 -9.20
C THR A 158 11.10 17.92 -10.71
N LYS A 159 11.77 16.92 -11.26
CA LYS A 159 11.90 16.69 -12.70
C LYS A 159 11.98 15.21 -13.02
N ILE A 160 11.30 14.80 -14.08
CA ILE A 160 11.39 13.46 -14.64
C ILE A 160 11.38 13.53 -16.16
N SER A 161 12.41 12.94 -16.79
CA SER A 161 12.55 12.79 -18.22
C SER A 161 13.42 11.56 -18.54
N ASP A 162 13.51 11.19 -19.81
CA ASP A 162 14.32 10.04 -20.24
C ASP A 162 15.84 10.21 -19.99
N SER A 163 16.29 11.43 -19.74
CA SER A 163 17.72 11.74 -19.56
C SER A 163 18.08 12.30 -18.20
N GLN A 164 17.11 12.75 -17.42
CA GLN A 164 17.36 13.38 -16.13
C GLN A 164 16.16 13.25 -15.21
N VAL A 165 16.42 12.82 -13.99
CA VAL A 165 15.48 12.87 -12.86
C VAL A 165 16.12 13.73 -11.78
N ILE A 166 15.35 14.64 -11.19
CA ILE A 166 15.82 15.47 -10.06
C ILE A 166 14.94 15.16 -8.85
N LEU A 167 15.60 14.73 -7.80
CA LEU A 167 15.02 14.41 -6.50
C LEU A 167 15.49 15.44 -5.49
N ARG A 168 14.57 16.28 -5.04
CA ARG A 168 14.84 17.40 -4.12
C ARG A 168 14.65 16.98 -2.68
N PRO A 169 15.65 17.18 -1.82
CA PRO A 169 15.43 17.17 -0.38
C PRO A 169 14.60 18.42 0.01
N GLU A 170 13.73 18.27 0.97
CA GLU A 170 12.99 19.37 1.59
C GLU A 170 13.69 19.77 2.90
N ASN A 171 14.94 20.20 2.75
CA ASN A 171 15.81 20.76 3.77
C ASN A 171 16.95 21.48 3.06
N SER A 172 17.10 22.79 3.30
CA SER A 172 18.07 23.66 2.65
C SER A 172 19.55 23.29 2.91
N SER A 173 19.82 22.43 3.89
CA SER A 173 21.17 21.92 4.17
C SER A 173 21.66 20.86 3.16
N TYR A 174 20.79 20.38 2.28
CA TYR A 174 21.07 19.33 1.30
C TYR A 174 20.90 19.84 -0.13
N SER A 175 21.67 19.30 -1.03
CA SER A 175 21.56 19.58 -2.48
C SER A 175 20.61 18.60 -3.18
N ASP A 176 20.04 19.02 -4.31
CA ASP A 176 19.25 18.17 -5.19
C ASP A 176 20.09 16.97 -5.64
N ILE A 177 19.44 15.80 -5.73
CA ILE A 177 20.04 14.58 -6.29
C ILE A 177 19.68 14.51 -7.77
N GLU A 178 20.67 14.64 -8.63
CA GLU A 178 20.51 14.47 -10.08
C GLU A 178 20.82 13.03 -10.47
N VAL A 179 19.85 12.36 -11.08
CA VAL A 179 19.96 10.97 -11.52
C VAL A 179 19.86 10.93 -13.04
N ASN A 180 20.76 10.20 -13.69
CA ASN A 180 20.67 9.90 -15.10
C ASN A 180 20.11 8.49 -15.30
N PRO A 181 18.82 8.32 -15.72
CA PRO A 181 18.20 6.99 -15.83
C PRO A 181 18.87 6.03 -16.83
N LYS A 182 19.77 6.56 -17.69
CA LYS A 182 20.55 5.74 -18.64
C LYS A 182 21.84 5.18 -18.06
N LYS A 183 22.30 5.72 -16.94
CA LYS A 183 23.56 5.35 -16.30
C LYS A 183 23.35 4.77 -14.91
N ASP A 184 22.35 5.28 -14.20
CA ASP A 184 22.02 4.92 -12.83
C ASP A 184 20.83 3.96 -12.81
N ASN A 185 20.87 3.00 -11.91
CA ASN A 185 19.72 2.12 -11.65
C ASN A 185 18.73 2.87 -10.76
N LEU A 186 17.70 3.50 -11.36
CA LEU A 186 16.66 4.22 -10.64
C LEU A 186 15.37 3.40 -10.63
N ILE A 187 14.87 3.13 -9.44
CA ILE A 187 13.56 2.48 -9.22
C ILE A 187 12.73 3.37 -8.31
N PHE A 188 11.50 3.67 -8.70
CA PHE A 188 10.52 4.26 -7.81
C PHE A 188 9.78 3.15 -7.06
N GLU A 189 10.00 3.07 -5.76
CA GLU A 189 9.37 2.08 -4.89
C GLU A 189 7.91 2.43 -4.56
N GLY A 190 7.53 3.70 -4.72
CA GLY A 190 6.17 4.20 -4.62
C GLY A 190 6.07 5.66 -4.26
N THR A 191 4.83 6.13 -4.21
CA THR A 191 4.46 7.51 -3.88
C THR A 191 3.99 7.59 -2.43
N CYS A 192 4.43 8.59 -1.68
CA CYS A 192 3.95 8.88 -0.34
C CYS A 192 2.51 9.40 -0.41
N VAL A 193 1.60 8.76 0.32
CA VAL A 193 0.17 9.08 0.37
C VAL A 193 -0.29 9.55 1.76
N GLY A 194 0.59 9.51 2.75
CA GLY A 194 0.28 9.93 4.11
C GLY A 194 1.44 9.71 5.06
N LEU A 195 1.22 10.11 6.31
CA LEU A 195 2.20 10.04 7.37
C LEU A 195 1.53 9.62 8.67
N LEU A 196 2.19 8.75 9.42
CA LEU A 196 1.83 8.36 10.78
C LEU A 196 2.98 8.74 11.71
N ARG A 197 2.68 9.55 12.73
CA ARG A 197 3.61 9.94 13.78
C ARG A 197 3.05 9.58 15.13
N ASP A 198 3.85 8.92 15.94
CA ASP A 198 3.58 8.65 17.33
C ASP A 198 4.34 9.66 18.20
N PHE A 199 3.69 10.21 19.22
CA PHE A 199 4.27 11.17 20.18
C PHE A 199 4.52 10.54 21.55
N SER A 200 4.51 9.20 21.65
CA SER A 200 4.78 8.48 22.91
C SER A 200 6.25 8.37 23.22
#